data_0d0f1e898dcec26ccf5a675ff44b4e9d
#
_entry.id   0d0f1e898dcec26ccf5a675ff44b4e9d
#
_cell.length_a   1.000
_cell.length_b   1.000
_cell.length_c   1.000
_cell.angle_alpha   90.00
_cell.angle_beta   90.00
_cell.angle_gamma   90.00
#
_symmetry.space_group_name_H-M   'P 1'
#
loop_
_entity.id
_entity.type
_entity.pdbx_description
1 polymer ?
#
loop_
_entity_poly.entity_id
_entity_poly.type
_entity_poly.pdbx_seq_one_letter_code
_entity_poly.pdbx_strand_id
1 'polypeptide(L)'
;MEYSIFHCEGGIGKNILATAVVSSLKKSEPKRQIIIVSAWPQVWFNNPDVYQVYQMGQVANFYKNFVKDKDCKIFRQDPYHHQDYILNKKHLIDVWCDLVGAKNDEQGPKLYFSPLELDSIRQKMVNGLTKPIFLLHINGGGPNGNGYSWYRDLPMQNAIDIVNYFKNDYHIYQIGYEKQPLIQGCNKLTLQTREILAAPLFSKKRLFIDSFSHHAAKALSQKSVVCWIGNKPEILGYDGHINIFPDAEPKFDTLHSSYLDDADISGNPIQFPYDRLKIFNSEEIINKLIEL
;
A
#
# COMPACT_ATOMS: atom_id res chain seq x y z
N MET A 1 17.37 20.99 21.13
CA MET A 1 16.95 20.27 19.92
C MET A 1 15.45 20.09 19.99
N GLU A 2 14.78 20.28 18.87
CA GLU A 2 13.33 20.17 18.71
C GLU A 2 12.99 18.89 17.97
N TYR A 3 12.03 18.12 18.45
CA TYR A 3 11.66 16.83 17.86
C TYR A 3 10.18 16.78 17.52
N SER A 4 9.86 16.16 16.40
CA SER A 4 8.51 15.69 16.03
C SER A 4 8.54 14.17 15.99
N ILE A 5 7.84 13.54 16.95
CA ILE A 5 7.79 12.09 17.09
C ILE A 5 6.51 11.61 16.43
N PHE A 6 6.64 10.86 15.32
CA PHE A 6 5.52 10.39 14.53
C PHE A 6 5.37 8.87 14.68
N HIS A 7 4.25 8.45 15.26
CA HIS A 7 3.89 7.05 15.41
C HIS A 7 3.06 6.60 14.20
N CYS A 8 3.49 5.52 13.55
CA CYS A 8 2.78 4.91 12.44
C CYS A 8 2.51 3.43 12.72
N GLU A 9 1.34 3.17 13.25
CA GLU A 9 0.80 1.83 13.50
C GLU A 9 0.10 1.29 12.24
N GLY A 10 -0.28 0.00 12.26
CA GLY A 10 -1.05 -0.62 11.19
C GLY A 10 -0.22 -1.21 10.05
N GLY A 11 -0.84 -1.39 8.90
CA GLY A 11 -0.28 -2.09 7.75
C GLY A 11 0.84 -1.35 7.02
N ILE A 12 1.56 -2.09 6.18
CA ILE A 12 2.68 -1.54 5.40
C ILE A 12 2.23 -0.46 4.41
N GLY A 13 1.04 -0.59 3.80
CA GLY A 13 0.48 0.42 2.90
C GLY A 13 0.26 1.76 3.59
N LYS A 14 -0.29 1.74 4.81
CA LYS A 14 -0.45 2.93 5.66
C LYS A 14 0.90 3.61 5.96
N ASN A 15 1.94 2.83 6.22
CA ASN A 15 3.28 3.36 6.45
C ASN A 15 3.88 4.01 5.20
N ILE A 16 3.64 3.45 4.00
CA ILE A 16 4.08 4.05 2.74
C ILE A 16 3.35 5.39 2.53
N LEU A 17 2.04 5.41 2.69
CA LEU A 17 1.20 6.61 2.58
C LEU A 17 1.67 7.71 3.56
N ALA A 18 1.99 7.33 4.79
CA ALA A 18 2.48 8.24 5.83
C ALA A 18 3.79 8.97 5.46
N THR A 19 4.57 8.45 4.51
CA THR A 19 5.78 9.15 4.05
C THR A 19 5.47 10.50 3.41
N ALA A 20 4.31 10.65 2.75
CA ALA A 20 3.82 11.94 2.24
C ALA A 20 3.47 12.91 3.37
N VAL A 21 2.85 12.41 4.43
CA VAL A 21 2.50 13.21 5.61
C VAL A 21 3.77 13.72 6.32
N VAL A 22 4.77 12.86 6.46
CA VAL A 22 6.05 13.22 7.09
C VAL A 22 6.82 14.23 6.25
N SER A 23 6.81 14.11 4.91
CA SER A 23 7.38 15.13 4.01
C SER A 23 6.69 16.48 4.21
N SER A 24 5.37 16.51 4.25
CA SER A 24 4.56 17.70 4.50
C SER A 24 4.84 18.32 5.88
N LEU A 25 4.95 17.49 6.90
CA LEU A 25 5.30 17.90 8.26
C LEU A 25 6.72 18.50 8.31
N LYS A 26 7.69 17.88 7.64
CA LYS A 26 9.07 18.40 7.55
C LYS A 26 9.14 19.76 6.88
N LYS A 27 8.36 19.98 5.82
CA LYS A 27 8.25 21.30 5.17
C LYS A 27 7.60 22.35 6.07
N SER A 28 6.61 21.99 6.85
CA SER A 28 5.93 22.88 7.80
C SER A 28 6.80 23.22 9.00
N GLU A 29 7.64 22.28 9.44
CA GLU A 29 8.49 22.41 10.62
C GLU A 29 9.97 22.06 10.29
N PRO A 30 10.65 22.85 9.44
CA PRO A 30 11.97 22.47 8.88
C PRO A 30 13.08 22.35 9.94
N LYS A 31 12.96 23.03 11.08
CA LYS A 31 13.94 22.98 12.17
C LYS A 31 13.83 21.74 13.05
N ARG A 32 12.64 21.11 13.09
CA ARG A 32 12.40 19.92 13.91
C ARG A 32 13.00 18.68 13.27
N GLN A 33 13.60 17.83 14.08
CA GLN A 33 14.05 16.51 13.68
C GLN A 33 12.89 15.51 13.82
N ILE A 34 12.56 14.84 12.73
CA ILE A 34 11.46 13.89 12.73
C ILE A 34 11.96 12.50 13.13
N ILE A 35 11.35 11.94 14.17
CA ILE A 35 11.61 10.60 14.65
C ILE A 35 10.40 9.74 14.37
N ILE A 36 10.62 8.62 13.72
CA ILE A 36 9.57 7.67 13.39
C ILE A 36 9.57 6.51 14.38
N VAL A 37 8.39 6.17 14.91
CA VAL A 37 8.14 4.92 15.61
C VAL A 37 7.13 4.14 14.80
N SER A 38 7.56 3.04 14.19
CA SER A 38 6.80 2.37 13.13
C SER A 38 6.69 0.87 13.34
N ALA A 39 5.55 0.30 12.92
CA ALA A 39 5.39 -1.14 12.77
C ALA A 39 6.23 -1.70 11.59
N TRP A 40 6.57 -0.85 10.61
CA TRP A 40 7.32 -1.20 9.40
C TRP A 40 8.50 -0.25 9.17
N PRO A 41 9.56 -0.32 9.99
CA PRO A 41 10.70 0.60 9.89
C PRO A 41 11.38 0.54 8.51
N GLN A 42 11.30 -0.57 7.79
CA GLN A 42 11.88 -0.75 6.46
C GLN A 42 11.33 0.23 5.41
N VAL A 43 10.11 0.75 5.60
CA VAL A 43 9.51 1.78 4.73
C VAL A 43 10.30 3.09 4.81
N TRP A 44 10.87 3.39 5.95
CA TRP A 44 11.46 4.67 6.30
C TRP A 44 12.96 4.77 6.06
N PHE A 45 13.63 3.66 5.72
CA PHE A 45 15.08 3.65 5.50
C PHE A 45 15.47 4.57 4.35
N ASN A 46 16.58 5.29 4.51
CA ASN A 46 17.12 6.28 3.58
C ASN A 46 16.20 7.49 3.30
N ASN A 47 15.12 7.68 4.07
CA ASN A 47 14.25 8.84 3.90
C ASN A 47 14.97 10.11 4.44
N PRO A 48 15.23 11.13 3.60
CA PRO A 48 16.00 12.32 3.99
C PRO A 48 15.25 13.21 4.99
N ASP A 49 13.93 13.11 5.08
CA ASP A 49 13.11 13.90 6.00
C ASP A 49 13.13 13.32 7.43
N VAL A 50 13.65 12.10 7.59
CA VAL A 50 13.63 11.35 8.85
C VAL A 50 15.00 11.34 9.51
N TYR A 51 15.06 11.80 10.74
CA TYR A 51 16.29 11.80 11.54
C TYR A 51 16.62 10.40 12.07
N GLN A 52 15.60 9.68 12.61
CA GLN A 52 15.79 8.35 13.16
C GLN A 52 14.49 7.53 13.11
N VAL A 53 14.65 6.21 12.94
CA VAL A 53 13.55 5.24 12.88
C VAL A 53 13.68 4.23 14.00
N TYR A 54 12.58 3.96 14.69
CA TYR A 54 12.47 2.92 15.70
C TYR A 54 11.40 1.89 15.33
N GLN A 55 11.69 0.63 15.60
CA GLN A 55 10.69 -0.42 15.59
C GLN A 55 9.75 -0.21 16.79
N MET A 56 8.45 -0.29 16.55
CA MET A 56 7.45 -0.23 17.63
C MET A 56 7.70 -1.33 18.66
N GLY A 57 7.67 -0.96 19.92
CA GLY A 57 8.02 -1.86 21.04
C GLY A 57 9.52 -2.02 21.32
N GLN A 58 10.41 -1.48 20.49
CA GLN A 58 11.87 -1.55 20.67
C GLN A 58 12.47 -0.15 20.82
N VAL A 59 12.07 0.57 21.85
CA VAL A 59 12.38 2.00 22.04
C VAL A 59 13.21 2.25 23.31
N ALA A 60 14.25 1.46 23.53
CA ALA A 60 15.13 1.62 24.69
C ALA A 60 15.71 3.05 24.76
N ASN A 61 15.72 3.63 25.96
CA ASN A 61 16.18 5.00 26.25
C ASN A 61 15.47 6.12 25.46
N PHE A 62 14.39 5.83 24.75
CA PHE A 62 13.67 6.78 23.91
C PHE A 62 13.23 8.03 24.68
N TYR A 63 12.59 7.84 25.84
CA TYR A 63 12.15 8.94 26.69
C TYR A 63 13.28 9.88 27.10
N LYS A 64 14.41 9.31 27.55
CA LYS A 64 15.60 10.08 27.93
C LYS A 64 16.19 10.85 26.77
N ASN A 65 16.22 10.23 25.59
CA ASN A 65 16.90 10.81 24.44
C ASN A 65 16.10 11.92 23.75
N PHE A 66 14.76 11.76 23.67
CA PHE A 66 13.94 12.57 22.77
C PHE A 66 12.76 13.29 23.44
N VAL A 67 12.42 12.96 24.68
CA VAL A 67 11.25 13.53 25.36
C VAL A 67 11.65 14.32 26.60
N LYS A 68 12.40 13.72 27.52
CA LYS A 68 12.79 14.36 28.79
C LYS A 68 13.60 15.62 28.54
N ASP A 69 13.12 16.75 29.03
CA ASP A 69 13.76 18.07 28.97
C ASP A 69 14.04 18.52 27.49
N LYS A 70 13.18 18.09 26.55
CA LYS A 70 13.24 18.44 25.13
C LYS A 70 11.94 19.13 24.68
N ASP A 71 12.06 20.00 23.69
CA ASP A 71 10.90 20.47 22.94
C ASP A 71 10.47 19.37 21.96
N CYS A 72 9.41 18.64 22.31
CA CYS A 72 8.91 17.57 21.47
C CYS A 72 7.40 17.68 21.22
N LYS A 73 7.00 17.36 20.00
CA LYS A 73 5.61 17.12 19.59
C LYS A 73 5.44 15.62 19.33
N ILE A 74 4.32 15.05 19.77
CA ILE A 74 4.04 13.61 19.59
C ILE A 74 2.76 13.48 18.78
N PHE A 75 2.85 12.84 17.63
CA PHE A 75 1.75 12.54 16.71
C PHE A 75 1.47 11.04 16.73
N ARG A 76 0.28 10.66 17.22
CA ARG A 76 -0.16 9.27 17.34
C ARG A 76 -1.61 9.06 16.88
N GLN A 77 -2.18 10.04 16.23
CA GLN A 77 -3.55 9.96 15.71
C GLN A 77 -3.64 8.98 14.56
N ASP A 78 -4.71 8.19 14.53
CA ASP A 78 -5.02 7.31 13.42
C ASP A 78 -6.02 8.00 12.47
N PRO A 79 -5.62 8.27 11.20
CA PRO A 79 -6.48 8.94 10.24
C PRO A 79 -7.70 8.11 9.82
N TYR A 80 -7.68 6.80 9.99
CA TYR A 80 -8.83 5.92 9.69
C TYR A 80 -10.02 6.17 10.61
N HIS A 81 -9.80 6.75 11.79
CA HIS A 81 -10.89 7.11 12.71
C HIS A 81 -11.41 8.53 12.51
N HIS A 82 -10.87 9.27 11.55
CA HIS A 82 -11.30 10.64 11.28
C HIS A 82 -12.58 10.68 10.47
N GLN A 83 -13.50 11.59 10.82
CA GLN A 83 -14.79 11.75 10.17
C GLN A 83 -14.69 11.91 8.63
N ASP A 84 -13.74 12.69 8.13
CA ASP A 84 -13.60 12.96 6.70
C ASP A 84 -13.14 11.73 5.91
N TYR A 85 -12.39 10.80 6.54
CA TYR A 85 -12.09 9.50 5.97
C TYR A 85 -13.34 8.61 5.96
N ILE A 86 -13.98 8.43 7.13
CA ILE A 86 -15.18 7.57 7.28
C ILE A 86 -16.30 7.97 6.31
N LEU A 87 -16.47 9.28 6.10
CA LEU A 87 -17.49 9.82 5.19
C LEU A 87 -17.01 9.96 3.73
N ASN A 88 -15.84 9.43 3.39
CA ASN A 88 -15.25 9.50 2.05
C ASN A 88 -15.18 10.94 1.48
N LYS A 89 -14.80 11.93 2.32
CA LYS A 89 -14.75 13.35 1.94
C LYS A 89 -13.39 13.81 1.46
N LYS A 90 -12.31 13.21 1.99
CA LYS A 90 -10.93 13.61 1.72
C LYS A 90 -10.04 12.40 1.51
N HIS A 91 -9.01 12.56 0.70
CA HIS A 91 -7.93 11.59 0.59
C HIS A 91 -7.24 11.39 1.94
N LEU A 92 -6.84 10.17 2.26
CA LEU A 92 -6.27 9.81 3.58
C LEU A 92 -5.00 10.62 3.92
N ILE A 93 -4.20 11.01 2.93
CA ILE A 93 -3.04 11.89 3.13
C ILE A 93 -3.49 13.25 3.65
N ASP A 94 -4.54 13.85 3.05
CA ASP A 94 -5.05 15.16 3.47
C ASP A 94 -5.60 15.11 4.89
N VAL A 95 -6.40 14.08 5.19
CA VAL A 95 -6.90 13.84 6.55
C VAL A 95 -5.76 13.75 7.56
N TRP A 96 -4.70 13.02 7.20
CA TRP A 96 -3.58 12.85 8.14
C TRP A 96 -2.71 14.11 8.24
N CYS A 97 -2.55 14.87 7.17
CA CYS A 97 -1.90 16.18 7.20
C CYS A 97 -2.67 17.15 8.12
N ASP A 98 -4.00 17.19 8.02
CA ASP A 98 -4.83 18.00 8.92
C ASP A 98 -4.63 17.61 10.40
N LEU A 99 -4.60 16.32 10.70
CA LEU A 99 -4.38 15.80 12.06
C LEU A 99 -3.01 16.18 12.65
N VAL A 100 -1.99 16.32 11.84
CA VAL A 100 -0.65 16.75 12.31
C VAL A 100 -0.42 18.25 12.18
N GLY A 101 -1.40 18.99 11.66
CA GLY A 101 -1.30 20.44 11.46
C GLY A 101 -0.34 20.85 10.34
N ALA A 102 -0.16 20.01 9.33
CA ALA A 102 0.65 20.28 8.15
C ALA A 102 -0.23 20.50 6.91
N LYS A 103 0.24 21.32 5.97
CA LYS A 103 -0.38 21.40 4.65
C LYS A 103 0.19 20.30 3.76
N ASN A 104 -0.67 19.50 3.11
CA ASN A 104 -0.24 18.50 2.14
C ASN A 104 0.62 19.15 1.04
N ASP A 105 1.79 18.59 0.78
CA ASP A 105 2.74 19.09 -0.22
C ASP A 105 2.48 18.58 -1.63
N GLU A 106 1.44 17.74 -1.81
CA GLU A 106 0.96 17.17 -3.07
C GLU A 106 2.00 16.28 -3.80
N GLN A 107 3.13 15.99 -3.16
CA GLN A 107 4.18 15.14 -3.74
C GLN A 107 3.84 13.65 -3.72
N GLY A 108 2.88 13.24 -2.88
CA GLY A 108 2.54 11.86 -2.64
C GLY A 108 3.63 11.09 -1.86
N PRO A 109 3.40 9.78 -1.64
CA PRO A 109 4.35 8.93 -0.91
C PRO A 109 5.66 8.76 -1.68
N LYS A 110 6.75 8.52 -0.93
CA LYS A 110 8.10 8.27 -1.49
C LYS A 110 8.79 7.14 -0.74
N LEU A 111 9.50 6.32 -1.50
CA LEU A 111 10.40 5.28 -0.98
C LEU A 111 11.81 5.56 -1.50
N TYR A 112 12.80 5.39 -0.63
CA TYR A 112 14.19 5.68 -0.94
C TYR A 112 15.04 4.41 -0.82
N PHE A 113 15.79 4.11 -1.85
CA PHE A 113 16.68 2.97 -1.92
C PHE A 113 18.09 3.42 -2.30
N SER A 114 19.10 2.80 -1.70
CA SER A 114 20.46 2.99 -2.17
C SER A 114 20.72 2.25 -3.49
N PRO A 115 21.68 2.67 -4.31
CA PRO A 115 22.05 1.95 -5.53
C PRO A 115 22.40 0.47 -5.26
N LEU A 116 23.09 0.19 -4.15
CA LEU A 116 23.48 -1.17 -3.78
C LEU A 116 22.27 -2.06 -3.45
N GLU A 117 21.26 -1.51 -2.74
CA GLU A 117 20.00 -2.23 -2.50
C GLU A 117 19.32 -2.58 -3.83
N LEU A 118 19.22 -1.59 -4.74
CA LEU A 118 18.56 -1.80 -6.04
C LEU A 118 19.29 -2.82 -6.90
N ASP A 119 20.62 -2.83 -6.92
CA ASP A 119 21.40 -3.83 -7.65
C ASP A 119 21.21 -5.23 -7.08
N SER A 120 21.20 -5.38 -5.77
CA SER A 120 20.93 -6.65 -5.11
C SER A 120 19.53 -7.19 -5.44
N ILE A 121 18.52 -6.31 -5.41
CA ILE A 121 17.13 -6.68 -5.73
C ILE A 121 16.99 -7.05 -7.21
N ARG A 122 17.63 -6.28 -8.10
CA ARG A 122 17.68 -6.58 -9.52
C ARG A 122 18.23 -7.98 -9.78
N GLN A 123 19.34 -8.32 -9.15
CA GLN A 123 19.95 -9.65 -9.29
C GLN A 123 18.98 -10.76 -8.86
N LYS A 124 18.23 -10.58 -7.78
CA LYS A 124 17.27 -11.56 -7.30
C LYS A 124 16.04 -11.70 -8.19
N MET A 125 15.56 -10.59 -8.77
CA MET A 125 14.32 -10.57 -9.53
C MET A 125 14.49 -10.84 -11.02
N VAL A 126 15.58 -10.36 -11.62
CA VAL A 126 15.72 -10.27 -13.08
C VAL A 126 16.75 -11.26 -13.62
N ASN A 127 17.77 -11.65 -12.81
CA ASN A 127 18.86 -12.47 -13.29
C ASN A 127 18.36 -13.84 -13.76
N GLY A 128 18.78 -14.23 -14.98
CA GLY A 128 18.37 -15.48 -15.60
C GLY A 128 16.99 -15.48 -16.28
N LEU A 129 16.24 -14.36 -16.20
CA LEU A 129 14.97 -14.25 -16.91
C LEU A 129 15.17 -13.80 -18.36
N THR A 130 14.44 -14.45 -19.28
CA THR A 130 14.41 -14.11 -20.71
C THR A 130 13.19 -13.28 -21.09
N LYS A 131 12.17 -13.25 -20.23
CA LYS A 131 10.91 -12.51 -20.43
C LYS A 131 10.81 -11.33 -19.46
N PRO A 132 10.14 -10.24 -19.88
CA PRO A 132 9.86 -9.14 -18.98
C PRO A 132 8.97 -9.59 -17.81
N ILE A 133 9.08 -8.89 -16.67
CA ILE A 133 8.32 -9.21 -15.46
C ILE A 133 6.94 -8.56 -15.51
N PHE A 134 5.92 -9.34 -15.20
CA PHE A 134 4.60 -8.88 -14.81
C PHE A 134 4.41 -9.10 -13.30
N LEU A 135 4.17 -8.04 -12.55
CA LEU A 135 3.98 -8.09 -11.10
C LEU A 135 2.48 -8.08 -10.78
N LEU A 136 2.04 -9.11 -10.08
CA LEU A 136 0.63 -9.36 -9.76
C LEU A 136 0.43 -9.39 -8.25
N HIS A 137 -0.50 -8.59 -7.71
CA HIS A 137 -0.93 -8.63 -6.33
C HIS A 137 -2.46 -8.57 -6.27
N ILE A 138 -3.09 -9.71 -6.04
CA ILE A 138 -4.54 -9.92 -6.15
C ILE A 138 -5.24 -10.20 -4.83
N ASN A 139 -4.49 -10.45 -3.76
CA ASN A 139 -5.05 -10.73 -2.44
C ASN A 139 -4.44 -9.80 -1.40
N GLY A 140 -5.28 -9.05 -0.70
CA GLY A 140 -4.88 -8.31 0.49
C GLY A 140 -4.62 -9.23 1.68
N GLY A 141 -3.94 -8.73 2.70
CA GLY A 141 -3.83 -9.45 3.97
C GLY A 141 -5.07 -9.18 4.82
N GLY A 142 -5.79 -10.22 5.21
CA GLY A 142 -6.75 -10.13 6.31
C GLY A 142 -6.02 -10.00 7.66
N PRO A 143 -6.71 -9.68 8.77
CA PRO A 143 -6.11 -9.54 10.10
C PRO A 143 -5.27 -10.73 10.54
N ASN A 144 -5.60 -11.94 10.03
CA ASN A 144 -4.88 -13.19 10.30
C ASN A 144 -4.09 -13.72 9.10
N GLY A 145 -3.93 -12.93 8.01
CA GLY A 145 -3.15 -13.30 6.83
C GLY A 145 -3.72 -14.41 5.94
N ASN A 146 -4.88 -14.97 6.27
CA ASN A 146 -5.40 -16.20 5.69
C ASN A 146 -6.77 -16.08 5.02
N GLY A 147 -7.39 -14.92 5.03
CA GLY A 147 -8.75 -14.73 4.53
C GLY A 147 -8.80 -14.15 3.12
N TYR A 148 -9.78 -14.59 2.35
CA TYR A 148 -10.25 -13.87 1.18
C TYR A 148 -11.14 -12.71 1.65
N SER A 149 -10.81 -11.50 1.20
CA SER A 149 -11.61 -10.30 1.48
C SER A 149 -12.23 -9.83 0.18
N TRP A 150 -13.48 -10.19 -0.06
CA TRP A 150 -14.17 -9.88 -1.31
C TRP A 150 -14.17 -8.38 -1.65
N TYR A 151 -14.17 -7.53 -0.65
CA TYR A 151 -14.27 -6.10 -0.88
C TYR A 151 -12.95 -5.47 -1.34
N ARG A 152 -11.89 -6.26 -1.38
CA ARG A 152 -10.57 -5.82 -1.80
C ARG A 152 -9.88 -6.75 -2.78
N ASP A 153 -10.08 -8.06 -2.62
CA ASP A 153 -9.37 -9.08 -3.39
C ASP A 153 -9.94 -9.23 -4.80
N LEU A 154 -9.07 -9.28 -5.80
CA LEU A 154 -9.49 -9.57 -7.18
C LEU A 154 -10.08 -10.97 -7.27
N PRO A 155 -11.28 -11.15 -7.83
CA PRO A 155 -11.86 -12.48 -7.99
C PRO A 155 -10.94 -13.43 -8.75
N MET A 156 -10.81 -14.65 -8.24
CA MET A 156 -9.85 -15.64 -8.75
C MET A 156 -10.04 -15.91 -10.25
N GLN A 157 -11.27 -15.96 -10.76
CA GLN A 157 -11.50 -16.19 -12.18
C GLN A 157 -10.98 -15.05 -13.05
N ASN A 158 -11.14 -13.79 -12.62
CA ASN A 158 -10.56 -12.66 -13.33
C ASN A 158 -9.03 -12.76 -13.36
N ALA A 159 -8.42 -13.11 -12.23
CA ALA A 159 -6.98 -13.26 -12.15
C ALA A 159 -6.46 -14.41 -13.05
N ILE A 160 -7.16 -15.54 -13.11
CA ILE A 160 -6.83 -16.68 -13.99
C ILE A 160 -6.88 -16.27 -15.47
N ASP A 161 -7.93 -15.55 -15.90
CA ASP A 161 -8.08 -15.10 -17.28
C ASP A 161 -6.90 -14.19 -17.69
N ILE A 162 -6.53 -13.24 -16.83
CA ILE A 162 -5.43 -12.30 -17.05
C ILE A 162 -4.09 -13.04 -17.12
N VAL A 163 -3.82 -13.95 -16.18
CA VAL A 163 -2.59 -14.75 -16.16
C VAL A 163 -2.49 -15.61 -17.42
N ASN A 164 -3.57 -16.26 -17.84
CA ASN A 164 -3.61 -17.08 -19.06
C ASN A 164 -3.26 -16.28 -20.32
N TYR A 165 -3.66 -15.00 -20.38
CA TYR A 165 -3.33 -14.13 -21.49
C TYR A 165 -1.82 -13.79 -21.54
N PHE A 166 -1.21 -13.45 -20.39
CA PHE A 166 0.16 -12.94 -20.34
C PHE A 166 1.27 -13.98 -20.10
N LYS A 167 0.96 -15.20 -19.64
CA LYS A 167 1.96 -16.20 -19.19
C LYS A 167 2.97 -16.62 -20.25
N ASN A 168 2.62 -16.52 -21.55
CA ASN A 168 3.53 -16.88 -22.62
C ASN A 168 4.58 -15.80 -22.91
N ASP A 169 4.26 -14.53 -22.65
CA ASP A 169 5.10 -13.37 -22.99
C ASP A 169 5.80 -12.75 -21.79
N TYR A 170 5.33 -13.05 -20.58
CA TYR A 170 5.84 -12.49 -19.34
C TYR A 170 6.24 -13.57 -18.33
N HIS A 171 7.25 -13.25 -17.52
CA HIS A 171 7.49 -13.93 -16.28
C HIS A 171 6.61 -13.28 -15.20
N ILE A 172 5.59 -14.01 -14.74
CA ILE A 172 4.58 -13.44 -13.82
C ILE A 172 4.97 -13.78 -12.39
N TYR A 173 5.27 -12.75 -11.58
CA TYR A 173 5.44 -12.87 -10.15
C TYR A 173 4.15 -12.50 -9.42
N GLN A 174 3.64 -13.41 -8.60
CA GLN A 174 2.52 -13.14 -7.70
C GLN A 174 3.03 -12.79 -6.31
N ILE A 175 2.64 -11.61 -5.84
CA ILE A 175 2.83 -11.19 -4.44
C ILE A 175 1.70 -11.81 -3.62
N GLY A 176 2.03 -12.41 -2.48
CA GLY A 176 1.05 -12.99 -1.58
C GLY A 176 1.69 -13.67 -0.38
N TYR A 177 0.89 -13.97 0.62
CA TYR A 177 1.30 -14.75 1.79
C TYR A 177 1.44 -16.24 1.45
N GLU A 178 2.12 -16.98 2.33
CA GLU A 178 2.43 -18.39 2.09
C GLU A 178 1.21 -19.26 1.84
N LYS A 179 0.11 -18.99 2.54
CA LYS A 179 -1.13 -19.78 2.47
C LYS A 179 -2.10 -19.31 1.37
N GLN A 180 -1.79 -18.21 0.67
CA GLN A 180 -2.63 -17.76 -0.43
C GLN A 180 -2.40 -18.61 -1.68
N PRO A 181 -3.47 -18.91 -2.47
CA PRO A 181 -3.35 -19.75 -3.64
C PRO A 181 -2.47 -19.09 -4.71
N LEU A 182 -1.54 -19.85 -5.25
CA LEU A 182 -0.75 -19.46 -6.40
C LEU A 182 -1.48 -19.84 -7.69
N ILE A 183 -1.65 -18.89 -8.59
CA ILE A 183 -2.29 -19.13 -9.89
C ILE A 183 -1.32 -19.91 -10.78
N GLN A 184 -1.85 -20.92 -11.47
CA GLN A 184 -1.08 -21.70 -12.43
C GLN A 184 -0.52 -20.79 -13.54
N GLY A 185 0.80 -20.80 -13.72
CA GLY A 185 1.51 -19.91 -14.64
C GLY A 185 2.17 -18.71 -13.94
N CYS A 186 1.95 -18.52 -12.65
CA CYS A 186 2.68 -17.55 -11.84
C CYS A 186 3.81 -18.22 -11.05
N ASN A 187 4.78 -17.40 -10.68
CA ASN A 187 5.83 -17.73 -9.71
C ASN A 187 5.59 -16.91 -8.45
N LYS A 188 5.73 -17.53 -7.28
CA LYS A 188 5.64 -16.78 -6.04
C LYS A 188 6.83 -15.85 -5.90
N LEU A 189 6.58 -14.57 -5.61
CA LEU A 189 7.65 -13.62 -5.32
C LEU A 189 8.14 -13.83 -3.89
N THR A 190 9.31 -14.44 -3.76
CA THR A 190 9.94 -14.73 -2.45
C THR A 190 11.06 -13.75 -2.18
N LEU A 191 10.72 -12.63 -1.58
CA LEU A 191 11.61 -11.52 -1.22
C LEU A 191 11.31 -11.05 0.20
N GLN A 192 12.28 -10.38 0.83
CA GLN A 192 12.05 -9.70 2.09
C GLN A 192 11.17 -8.45 1.90
N THR A 193 10.54 -7.99 2.98
CA THR A 193 9.64 -6.82 2.92
C THR A 193 10.26 -5.62 2.20
N ARG A 194 11.49 -5.26 2.53
CA ARG A 194 12.18 -4.12 1.90
C ARG A 194 12.38 -4.31 0.41
N GLU A 195 12.67 -5.53 -0.01
CA GLU A 195 12.89 -5.89 -1.42
C GLU A 195 11.57 -5.89 -2.21
N ILE A 196 10.48 -6.40 -1.61
CA ILE A 196 9.14 -6.38 -2.23
C ILE A 196 8.69 -4.94 -2.50
N LEU A 197 9.02 -3.99 -1.62
CA LEU A 197 8.69 -2.58 -1.83
C LEU A 197 9.34 -1.99 -3.09
N ALA A 198 10.52 -2.48 -3.50
CA ALA A 198 11.20 -2.03 -4.72
C ALA A 198 10.78 -2.81 -5.98
N ALA A 199 10.05 -3.92 -5.85
CA ALA A 199 9.67 -4.79 -6.96
C ALA A 199 8.98 -4.07 -8.14
N PRO A 200 8.16 -3.01 -7.94
CA PRO A 200 7.57 -2.27 -9.04
C PRO A 200 8.58 -1.66 -10.01
N LEU A 201 9.81 -1.32 -9.57
CA LEU A 201 10.88 -0.78 -10.41
C LEU A 201 11.38 -1.77 -11.47
N PHE A 202 11.26 -3.06 -11.20
CA PHE A 202 11.81 -4.13 -12.04
C PHE A 202 10.76 -4.83 -12.90
N SER A 203 9.51 -4.37 -12.87
CA SER A 203 8.41 -4.96 -13.62
C SER A 203 7.97 -4.07 -14.78
N LYS A 204 7.65 -4.72 -15.92
CA LYS A 204 7.12 -4.06 -17.11
C LYS A 204 5.62 -3.77 -16.96
N LYS A 205 4.87 -4.72 -16.38
CA LYS A 205 3.43 -4.61 -16.13
C LYS A 205 3.12 -4.82 -14.65
N ARG A 206 2.08 -4.16 -14.16
CA ARG A 206 1.67 -4.17 -12.75
C ARG A 206 0.17 -4.17 -12.64
N LEU A 207 -0.39 -5.23 -12.04
CA LEU A 207 -1.80 -5.32 -11.67
C LEU A 207 -1.90 -5.48 -10.17
N PHE A 208 -2.58 -4.54 -9.55
CA PHE A 208 -2.75 -4.48 -8.10
C PHE A 208 -4.21 -4.29 -7.72
N ILE A 209 -4.49 -4.54 -6.48
CA ILE A 209 -5.72 -4.19 -5.78
C ILE A 209 -5.44 -3.04 -4.81
N ASP A 210 -6.41 -2.61 -4.04
CA ASP A 210 -6.22 -1.73 -2.89
C ASP A 210 -5.35 -2.40 -1.82
N SER A 211 -4.04 -2.24 -1.95
CA SER A 211 -3.02 -2.84 -1.10
C SER A 211 -1.72 -2.04 -1.13
N PHE A 212 -0.75 -2.42 -0.31
CA PHE A 212 0.55 -1.72 -0.26
C PHE A 212 1.26 -1.58 -1.61
N SER A 213 1.00 -2.48 -2.55
CA SER A 213 1.71 -2.53 -3.84
C SER A 213 1.43 -1.32 -4.72
N HIS A 214 0.18 -0.81 -4.75
CA HIS A 214 -0.12 0.40 -5.51
C HIS A 214 0.48 1.64 -4.83
N HIS A 215 0.52 1.69 -3.49
CA HIS A 215 1.22 2.74 -2.76
C HIS A 215 2.73 2.71 -3.04
N ALA A 216 3.34 1.52 -3.06
CA ALA A 216 4.76 1.35 -3.38
C ALA A 216 5.05 1.75 -4.84
N ALA A 217 4.20 1.36 -5.79
CA ALA A 217 4.34 1.78 -7.18
C ALA A 217 4.27 3.31 -7.32
N LYS A 218 3.29 3.97 -6.68
CA LYS A 218 3.22 5.45 -6.66
C LYS A 218 4.46 6.06 -6.06
N ALA A 219 4.91 5.57 -4.91
CA ALA A 219 6.09 6.07 -4.20
C ALA A 219 7.39 5.98 -5.03
N LEU A 220 7.41 5.08 -6.03
CA LEU A 220 8.51 4.85 -6.97
C LEU A 220 8.24 5.42 -8.36
N SER A 221 7.20 6.23 -8.53
CA SER A 221 6.77 6.81 -9.81
C SER A 221 6.49 5.77 -10.91
N GLN A 222 5.99 4.59 -10.50
CA GLN A 222 5.61 3.51 -11.40
C GLN A 222 4.10 3.50 -11.61
N LYS A 223 3.67 3.54 -12.87
CA LYS A 223 2.26 3.42 -13.24
C LYS A 223 1.79 1.96 -13.08
N SER A 224 0.56 1.74 -12.64
CA SER A 224 -0.05 0.40 -12.51
C SER A 224 -1.54 0.43 -12.84
N VAL A 225 -2.10 -0.73 -13.18
CA VAL A 225 -3.54 -0.97 -13.18
C VAL A 225 -3.93 -1.37 -11.76
N VAL A 226 -4.98 -0.74 -11.21
CA VAL A 226 -5.48 -1.00 -9.85
C VAL A 226 -6.96 -1.31 -9.89
N CYS A 227 -7.35 -2.48 -9.38
CA CYS A 227 -8.74 -2.89 -9.27
C CYS A 227 -9.30 -2.49 -7.90
N TRP A 228 -10.42 -1.78 -7.90
CA TRP A 228 -11.10 -1.27 -6.72
C TRP A 228 -12.46 -1.94 -6.55
N ILE A 229 -12.82 -2.31 -5.33
CA ILE A 229 -14.14 -2.89 -5.01
C ILE A 229 -14.82 -2.08 -3.91
N GLY A 230 -14.41 -2.23 -2.65
CA GLY A 230 -15.03 -1.54 -1.52
C GLY A 230 -14.50 -0.14 -1.28
N ASN A 231 -13.20 0.07 -1.44
CA ASN A 231 -12.58 1.40 -1.32
C ASN A 231 -12.59 2.16 -2.64
N LYS A 232 -12.35 3.47 -2.56
CA LYS A 232 -12.35 4.38 -3.72
C LYS A 232 -10.97 4.99 -3.94
N PRO A 233 -10.54 5.18 -5.21
CA PRO A 233 -9.26 5.81 -5.51
C PRO A 233 -9.17 7.27 -5.05
N GLU A 234 -10.30 7.98 -4.93
CA GLU A 234 -10.36 9.35 -4.41
C GLU A 234 -9.92 9.42 -2.94
N ILE A 235 -9.99 8.30 -2.21
CA ILE A 235 -9.67 8.22 -0.78
C ILE A 235 -8.29 7.63 -0.54
N LEU A 236 -7.91 6.60 -1.30
CA LEU A 236 -6.66 5.84 -1.09
C LEU A 236 -5.80 5.72 -2.33
N GLY A 237 -6.29 6.14 -3.50
CA GLY A 237 -5.60 6.01 -4.77
C GLY A 237 -4.74 7.21 -5.13
N TYR A 238 -4.22 7.20 -6.34
CA TYR A 238 -3.34 8.25 -6.84
C TYR A 238 -3.56 8.52 -8.31
N ASP A 239 -3.39 9.76 -8.71
CA ASP A 239 -3.28 10.11 -10.11
C ASP A 239 -2.09 9.38 -10.76
N GLY A 240 -2.29 8.97 -12.00
CA GLY A 240 -1.29 8.26 -12.78
C GLY A 240 -1.41 6.73 -12.73
N HIS A 241 -2.21 6.15 -11.84
CA HIS A 241 -2.68 4.77 -11.96
C HIS A 241 -3.89 4.68 -12.90
N ILE A 242 -4.11 3.50 -13.49
CA ILE A 242 -5.31 3.19 -14.24
C ILE A 242 -6.25 2.46 -13.28
N ASN A 243 -7.32 3.11 -12.89
CA ASN A 243 -8.29 2.58 -11.93
C ASN A 243 -9.39 1.82 -12.66
N ILE A 244 -9.66 0.58 -12.24
CA ILE A 244 -10.69 -0.30 -12.79
C ILE A 244 -11.69 -0.63 -11.69
N PHE A 245 -12.97 -0.61 -12.04
CA PHE A 245 -14.08 -0.89 -11.15
C PHE A 245 -14.84 -2.14 -11.61
N PRO A 246 -15.64 -2.77 -10.72
CA PRO A 246 -16.57 -3.82 -11.12
C PRO A 246 -17.51 -3.35 -12.23
N ASP A 247 -17.79 -4.23 -13.18
CA ASP A 247 -18.81 -4.06 -14.21
C ASP A 247 -20.17 -4.65 -13.80
N ALA A 248 -20.27 -5.07 -12.53
CA ALA A 248 -21.46 -5.59 -11.90
C ALA A 248 -22.01 -4.58 -10.89
N GLU A 249 -23.30 -4.31 -10.93
CA GLU A 249 -23.96 -3.45 -9.95
C GLU A 249 -24.13 -4.20 -8.62
N PRO A 250 -23.77 -3.58 -7.49
CA PRO A 250 -24.00 -4.16 -6.18
C PRO A 250 -25.48 -4.11 -5.81
N LYS A 251 -26.00 -5.12 -5.12
CA LYS A 251 -27.41 -5.19 -4.63
C LYS A 251 -27.72 -4.19 -3.53
N PHE A 252 -26.71 -3.72 -2.85
CA PHE A 252 -26.79 -2.76 -1.75
C PHE A 252 -25.47 -1.99 -1.67
N ASP A 253 -25.48 -0.85 -1.00
CA ASP A 253 -24.28 -0.06 -0.81
C ASP A 253 -23.18 -0.87 -0.13
N THR A 254 -22.00 -0.86 -0.73
CA THR A 254 -20.83 -1.50 -0.15
C THR A 254 -20.26 -0.64 0.96
N LEU A 255 -19.86 -1.25 2.05
CA LEU A 255 -19.14 -0.56 3.11
C LEU A 255 -17.74 -0.21 2.62
N HIS A 256 -17.36 1.05 2.77
CA HIS A 256 -16.06 1.57 2.30
C HIS A 256 -15.11 1.88 3.43
N SER A 257 -15.54 1.72 4.67
CA SER A 257 -14.77 2.17 5.82
C SER A 257 -14.21 0.97 6.57
N SER A 258 -12.89 0.94 6.73
CA SER A 258 -12.24 0.01 7.65
C SER A 258 -12.75 0.16 9.10
N TYR A 259 -13.27 1.34 9.45
CA TYR A 259 -13.89 1.56 10.75
C TYR A 259 -15.10 0.66 10.98
N LEU A 260 -15.93 0.44 9.96
CA LEU A 260 -17.10 -0.44 10.08
C LEU A 260 -16.70 -1.91 10.12
N ASP A 261 -15.63 -2.29 9.40
CA ASP A 261 -15.04 -3.63 9.51
C ASP A 261 -14.53 -3.90 10.93
N ASP A 262 -13.80 -2.93 11.49
CA ASP A 262 -13.27 -3.03 12.86
C ASP A 262 -14.38 -2.98 13.92
N ALA A 263 -15.50 -2.36 13.61
CA ALA A 263 -16.67 -2.26 14.49
C ALA A 263 -17.62 -3.47 14.42
N ASP A 264 -17.41 -4.40 13.51
CA ASP A 264 -18.18 -5.67 13.50
C ASP A 264 -17.73 -6.57 14.64
N ILE A 265 -18.21 -6.26 15.84
CA ILE A 265 -17.95 -7.03 17.06
C ILE A 265 -18.62 -8.41 17.03
N SER A 266 -19.52 -8.67 16.09
CA SER A 266 -20.18 -9.98 15.93
C SER A 266 -19.29 -10.99 15.21
N GLY A 267 -18.24 -10.52 14.51
CA GLY A 267 -17.36 -11.36 13.71
C GLY A 267 -18.02 -11.95 12.48
N ASN A 268 -19.18 -11.44 12.07
CA ASN A 268 -19.85 -11.89 10.87
C ASN A 268 -19.10 -11.38 9.63
N PRO A 269 -18.91 -12.21 8.59
CA PRO A 269 -18.34 -11.76 7.36
C PRO A 269 -19.27 -10.74 6.71
N ILE A 270 -18.70 -9.66 6.17
CA ILE A 270 -19.44 -8.68 5.37
C ILE A 270 -20.08 -9.39 4.20
N GLN A 271 -21.39 -9.19 4.03
CA GLN A 271 -22.16 -9.86 2.99
C GLN A 271 -21.67 -9.44 1.60
N PHE A 272 -21.46 -10.43 0.72
CA PHE A 272 -21.08 -10.20 -0.68
C PHE A 272 -22.25 -9.57 -1.46
N PRO A 273 -22.06 -8.38 -2.07
CA PRO A 273 -23.16 -7.60 -2.62
C PRO A 273 -23.50 -7.93 -4.08
N TYR A 274 -22.78 -8.84 -4.73
CA TYR A 274 -22.95 -9.12 -6.15
C TYR A 274 -23.62 -10.48 -6.41
N ASP A 275 -24.30 -10.60 -7.56
CA ASP A 275 -24.94 -11.84 -8.00
C ASP A 275 -23.97 -12.85 -8.63
N ARG A 276 -22.77 -12.40 -9.00
CA ARG A 276 -21.76 -13.22 -9.66
C ARG A 276 -20.38 -13.02 -9.02
N LEU A 277 -19.56 -14.08 -9.05
CA LEU A 277 -18.20 -14.03 -8.50
C LEU A 277 -17.23 -13.28 -9.39
N LYS A 278 -17.40 -13.35 -10.72
CA LYS A 278 -16.59 -12.63 -11.69
C LYS A 278 -17.19 -11.23 -11.90
N ILE A 279 -16.75 -10.25 -11.10
CA ILE A 279 -17.34 -8.91 -11.06
C ILE A 279 -16.60 -7.89 -11.94
N PHE A 280 -15.48 -8.25 -12.55
CA PHE A 280 -14.74 -7.38 -13.47
C PHE A 280 -14.80 -7.91 -14.89
N ASN A 281 -14.68 -7.02 -15.86
CA ASN A 281 -14.39 -7.37 -17.25
C ASN A 281 -12.89 -7.66 -17.40
N SER A 282 -12.52 -8.94 -17.52
CA SER A 282 -11.11 -9.37 -17.68
C SER A 282 -10.46 -8.78 -18.93
N GLU A 283 -11.23 -8.60 -20.02
CA GLU A 283 -10.76 -8.06 -21.28
C GLU A 283 -10.38 -6.58 -21.17
N GLU A 284 -11.17 -5.80 -20.42
CA GLU A 284 -10.86 -4.41 -20.09
C GLU A 284 -9.54 -4.32 -19.33
N ILE A 285 -9.36 -5.13 -18.28
CA ILE A 285 -8.11 -5.15 -17.48
C ILE A 285 -6.91 -5.50 -18.37
N ILE A 286 -7.06 -6.51 -19.25
CA ILE A 286 -6.02 -6.92 -20.22
C ILE A 286 -5.65 -5.76 -21.14
N ASN A 287 -6.64 -5.08 -21.73
CA ASN A 287 -6.40 -3.93 -22.61
C ASN A 287 -5.67 -2.80 -21.88
N LYS A 288 -6.07 -2.49 -20.65
CA LYS A 288 -5.38 -1.48 -19.83
C LYS A 288 -3.96 -1.89 -19.43
N LEU A 289 -3.71 -3.17 -19.24
CA LEU A 289 -2.36 -3.69 -19.03
C LEU A 289 -1.50 -3.62 -20.30
N ILE A 290 -2.08 -3.77 -21.51
CA ILE A 290 -1.36 -3.61 -22.78
C ILE A 290 -0.91 -2.15 -22.95
N GLU A 291 -1.77 -1.18 -22.62
CA GLU A 291 -1.48 0.25 -22.67
C GLU A 291 -0.39 0.71 -21.68
N LEU A 292 -0.12 -0.05 -20.61
CA LEU A 292 0.86 0.25 -19.58
C LEU A 292 2.31 0.02 -20.06
#